data_79f43bca9e47a26374249d2b121249d4
#
_entry.id   79f43bca9e47a26374249d2b121249d4
#
_cell.length_a   1.000
_cell.length_b   1.000
_cell.length_c   1.000
_cell.angle_alpha   90.00
_cell.angle_beta   90.00
_cell.angle_gamma   90.00
#
_symmetry.space_group_name_H-M   'P 1'
#
loop_
_entity.id
_entity.type
_entity.pdbx_description
1 polymer ?
#
loop_
_entity_poly.entity_id
_entity_poly.type
_entity_poly.pdbx_seq_one_letter_code
_entity_poly.pdbx_strand_id
1 'polypeptide(L)'
;MITKTAIVIAILIVVTALLLAGCSLFNRRMGPGGTGWGLGAFGSNGERIYFTATSERGTAITYTDGPASNGWMMGGGGGHLACASCHGPDGRGGLHSMGMMQVMDAKDIRWSVLEGEFDPEKFRLAVTEGQDPDGTLLNTDMPRWNIGSDDLADLIDYLKTLP
;
A
#
# COMPACT_ATOMS: atom_id res chain seq x y z
N MET A 1 6.08 -40.08 -42.74
CA MET A 1 6.80 -40.66 -41.58
C MET A 1 7.43 -39.51 -40.80
N ILE A 2 6.93 -39.20 -39.60
CA ILE A 2 7.49 -38.19 -38.74
C ILE A 2 8.77 -38.79 -38.12
N THR A 3 9.92 -38.12 -38.29
CA THR A 3 11.20 -38.61 -37.78
C THR A 3 11.24 -38.43 -36.26
N LYS A 4 11.91 -39.37 -35.56
CA LYS A 4 12.08 -39.34 -34.10
C LYS A 4 12.65 -37.98 -33.63
N THR A 5 13.48 -37.35 -34.45
CA THR A 5 14.06 -36.05 -34.23
C THR A 5 12.99 -34.94 -34.19
N ALA A 6 12.00 -34.97 -35.08
CA ALA A 6 10.90 -33.98 -35.08
C ALA A 6 10.03 -34.07 -33.84
N ILE A 7 9.80 -35.27 -33.31
CA ILE A 7 9.03 -35.47 -32.07
C ILE A 7 9.79 -34.89 -30.86
N VAL A 8 11.12 -35.12 -30.77
CA VAL A 8 11.94 -34.60 -29.67
C VAL A 8 11.97 -33.07 -29.67
N ILE A 9 12.10 -32.43 -30.84
CA ILE A 9 12.08 -30.99 -30.98
C ILE A 9 10.72 -30.41 -30.55
N ALA A 10 9.61 -31.05 -30.97
CA ALA A 10 8.28 -30.58 -30.58
C ALA A 10 8.05 -30.66 -29.05
N ILE A 11 8.50 -31.72 -28.40
CA ILE A 11 8.43 -31.88 -26.94
C ILE A 11 9.28 -30.81 -26.23
N LEU A 12 10.47 -30.53 -26.70
CA LEU A 12 11.33 -29.48 -26.14
C LEU A 12 10.69 -28.11 -26.23
N ILE A 13 10.07 -27.75 -27.35
CA ILE A 13 9.35 -26.49 -27.53
C ILE A 13 8.17 -26.35 -26.56
N VAL A 14 7.38 -27.43 -26.41
CA VAL A 14 6.24 -27.42 -25.49
C VAL A 14 6.68 -27.30 -24.03
N VAL A 15 7.73 -28.00 -23.63
CA VAL A 15 8.28 -27.91 -22.26
C VAL A 15 8.85 -26.53 -21.96
N THR A 16 9.59 -25.92 -22.90
CA THR A 16 10.09 -24.53 -22.71
C THR A 16 8.96 -23.51 -22.67
N ALA A 17 7.92 -23.64 -23.47
CA ALA A 17 6.75 -22.78 -23.43
C ALA A 17 5.99 -22.90 -22.10
N LEU A 18 5.84 -24.12 -21.56
CA LEU A 18 5.22 -24.36 -20.24
C LEU A 18 6.05 -23.78 -19.08
N LEU A 19 7.37 -23.87 -19.15
CA LEU A 19 8.25 -23.29 -18.15
C LEU A 19 8.20 -21.76 -18.17
N LEU A 20 8.14 -21.12 -19.33
CA LEU A 20 8.02 -19.68 -19.47
C LEU A 20 6.63 -19.18 -19.05
N ALA A 21 5.57 -19.91 -19.33
CA ALA A 21 4.21 -19.60 -18.87
C ALA A 21 4.06 -19.77 -17.35
N GLY A 22 4.73 -20.76 -16.76
CA GLY A 22 4.74 -20.98 -15.31
C GLY A 22 5.35 -19.81 -14.52
N CYS A 23 6.42 -19.20 -15.03
CA CYS A 23 7.06 -18.05 -14.39
C CYS A 23 6.16 -16.80 -14.37
N SER A 24 5.37 -16.59 -15.42
CA SER A 24 4.47 -15.42 -15.48
C SER A 24 3.21 -15.57 -14.61
N LEU A 25 2.75 -16.80 -14.36
CA LEU A 25 1.62 -17.06 -13.46
C LEU A 25 2.02 -17.02 -11.97
N PHE A 26 3.27 -17.34 -11.65
CA PHE A 26 3.78 -17.28 -10.27
C PHE A 26 4.00 -15.83 -9.82
N ASN A 27 4.37 -14.94 -10.74
CA ASN A 27 4.60 -13.52 -10.44
C ASN A 27 3.29 -12.73 -10.17
N ARG A 28 2.12 -13.27 -10.55
CA ARG A 28 0.81 -12.65 -10.28
C ARG A 28 0.19 -13.00 -8.93
N ARG A 29 0.80 -13.91 -8.16
CA ARG A 29 0.26 -14.40 -6.88
C ARG A 29 1.02 -13.95 -5.64
N MET A 30 2.05 -13.11 -5.78
CA MET A 30 2.59 -12.42 -4.62
C MET A 30 1.69 -11.20 -4.36
N GLY A 31 0.68 -11.43 -3.53
CA GLY A 31 -0.09 -10.34 -2.95
C GLY A 31 0.79 -9.38 -2.15
N PRO A 32 0.24 -8.28 -1.62
CA PRO A 32 0.96 -7.15 -1.00
C PRO A 32 1.70 -7.49 0.30
N GLY A 33 2.45 -8.57 0.31
CA GLY A 33 3.30 -9.04 1.40
C GLY A 33 4.69 -9.49 0.94
N GLY A 34 4.98 -9.37 -0.36
CA GLY A 34 6.29 -9.70 -0.92
C GLY A 34 7.31 -8.62 -0.57
N THR A 35 8.43 -9.03 0.02
CA THR A 35 9.61 -8.21 0.34
C THR A 35 10.33 -7.63 -0.89
N GLY A 36 9.63 -7.51 -2.03
CA GLY A 36 10.17 -7.03 -3.29
C GLY A 36 10.04 -5.51 -3.43
N TRP A 37 11.04 -4.77 -3.01
CA TRP A 37 11.18 -3.31 -3.19
C TRP A 37 11.53 -2.91 -4.63
N GLY A 38 11.07 -3.66 -5.65
CA GLY A 38 11.36 -3.40 -7.06
C GLY A 38 10.27 -2.62 -7.80
N LEU A 39 10.65 -1.95 -8.89
CA LEU A 39 9.72 -1.40 -9.88
C LEU A 39 8.79 -2.53 -10.35
N GLY A 40 7.47 -2.33 -10.26
CA GLY A 40 6.45 -3.32 -10.65
C GLY A 40 5.98 -4.26 -9.53
N ALA A 41 6.41 -4.07 -8.27
CA ALA A 41 5.88 -4.80 -7.12
C ALA A 41 4.44 -4.39 -6.77
N PHE A 42 4.02 -3.19 -7.17
CA PHE A 42 2.70 -2.60 -6.95
C PHE A 42 2.03 -2.30 -8.29
N GLY A 43 0.70 -2.39 -8.33
CA GLY A 43 -0.10 -2.12 -9.52
C GLY A 43 -0.23 -0.64 -9.85
N SER A 44 0.02 0.25 -8.87
CA SER A 44 -0.01 1.71 -9.03
C SER A 44 0.88 2.41 -8.00
N ASN A 45 1.22 3.69 -8.28
CA ASN A 45 1.93 4.51 -7.31
C ASN A 45 1.10 4.72 -6.03
N GLY A 46 -0.21 4.88 -6.13
CA GLY A 46 -1.10 4.98 -4.96
C GLY A 46 -1.08 3.74 -4.08
N GLU A 47 -1.10 2.53 -4.68
CA GLU A 47 -0.93 1.28 -3.94
C GLU A 47 0.42 1.23 -3.22
N ARG A 48 1.50 1.60 -3.92
CA ARG A 48 2.83 1.67 -3.32
C ARG A 48 2.87 2.62 -2.13
N ILE A 49 2.32 3.83 -2.26
CA ILE A 49 2.25 4.81 -1.18
C ILE A 49 1.46 4.24 0.00
N TYR A 50 0.31 3.63 -0.27
CA TYR A 50 -0.55 3.03 0.75
C TYR A 50 0.17 1.99 1.61
N PHE A 51 0.96 1.11 0.99
CA PHE A 51 1.64 0.02 1.69
C PHE A 51 3.04 0.37 2.21
N THR A 52 3.70 1.39 1.66
CA THR A 52 5.13 1.62 1.92
C THR A 52 5.48 3.06 2.27
N ALA A 53 4.55 4.00 2.15
CA ALA A 53 4.81 5.45 2.26
C ALA A 53 5.97 5.91 1.36
N THR A 54 6.16 5.28 0.20
CA THR A 54 7.18 5.66 -0.79
C THR A 54 6.53 5.93 -2.14
N SER A 55 7.06 6.90 -2.89
CA SER A 55 6.59 7.26 -4.22
C SER A 55 7.48 6.67 -5.32
N GLU A 56 6.87 6.23 -6.44
CA GLU A 56 7.59 5.86 -7.66
C GLU A 56 8.26 7.06 -8.33
N ARG A 57 7.78 8.29 -8.04
CA ARG A 57 8.36 9.54 -8.54
C ARG A 57 9.66 9.91 -7.85
N GLY A 58 10.06 9.17 -6.80
CA GLY A 58 11.23 9.50 -5.99
C GLY A 58 11.02 10.72 -5.07
N THR A 59 9.80 11.23 -4.95
CA THR A 59 9.44 12.27 -4.00
C THR A 59 9.51 11.72 -2.58
N ALA A 60 10.09 12.50 -1.66
CA ALA A 60 10.17 12.11 -0.26
C ALA A 60 8.79 12.28 0.40
N ILE A 61 8.25 11.18 0.94
CA ILE A 61 7.07 11.20 1.80
C ILE A 61 7.56 11.04 3.22
N THR A 62 7.24 12.03 4.06
CA THR A 62 7.64 12.05 5.47
C THR A 62 6.41 12.31 6.34
N TYR A 63 6.54 12.15 7.65
CA TYR A 63 5.44 12.42 8.57
C TYR A 63 5.93 12.99 9.89
N THR A 64 5.02 13.65 10.59
CA THR A 64 5.13 14.04 12.00
C THR A 64 4.01 13.38 12.79
N ASP A 65 4.08 13.37 14.10
CA ASP A 65 3.15 12.69 14.99
C ASP A 65 3.11 11.17 14.75
N GLY A 66 2.04 10.53 15.12
CA GLY A 66 1.86 9.08 15.02
C GLY A 66 2.00 8.37 16.37
N PRO A 67 1.79 7.04 16.40
CA PRO A 67 1.75 6.28 17.65
C PRO A 67 3.06 6.35 18.43
N ALA A 68 2.99 6.58 19.73
CA ALA A 68 4.15 6.71 20.62
C ALA A 68 5.07 5.48 20.64
N SER A 69 4.54 4.30 20.27
CA SER A 69 5.28 3.04 20.21
C SER A 69 6.21 2.92 19.00
N ASN A 70 6.12 3.83 18.04
CA ASN A 70 6.84 3.75 16.76
C ASN A 70 8.36 3.84 16.89
N GLY A 71 8.88 4.48 17.94
CA GLY A 71 10.32 4.61 18.21
C GLY A 71 10.97 3.38 18.87
N TRP A 72 10.20 2.47 19.45
CA TRP A 72 10.73 1.40 20.31
C TRP A 72 10.79 0.02 19.69
N MET A 73 9.95 -0.27 18.68
CA MET A 73 9.80 -1.62 18.13
C MET A 73 10.69 -1.95 16.93
N MET A 74 11.30 -0.97 16.30
CA MET A 74 12.12 -1.16 15.10
C MET A 74 13.55 -0.69 15.32
N GLY A 75 14.25 -1.29 16.29
CA GLY A 75 15.72 -1.31 16.39
C GLY A 75 16.49 -0.11 15.80
N GLY A 76 16.16 1.13 16.15
CA GLY A 76 16.96 2.31 15.81
C GLY A 76 16.97 2.75 14.33
N GLY A 77 16.19 2.13 13.48
CA GLY A 77 15.95 2.60 12.11
C GLY A 77 14.49 3.01 12.02
N GLY A 78 14.20 4.28 11.73
CA GLY A 78 12.85 4.82 11.65
C GLY A 78 11.92 3.88 10.88
N GLY A 79 11.06 3.16 11.60
CA GLY A 79 10.10 2.25 10.99
C GLY A 79 9.21 3.07 10.07
N HIS A 80 9.15 2.69 8.81
CA HIS A 80 8.28 3.36 7.86
C HIS A 80 6.84 3.00 8.20
N LEU A 81 6.12 3.93 8.86
CA LEU A 81 4.67 3.86 8.89
C LEU A 81 4.14 4.01 7.46
N ALA A 82 3.06 3.32 7.20
CA ALA A 82 2.29 3.44 5.97
C ALA A 82 0.80 3.39 6.33
N CYS A 83 -0.07 3.82 5.45
CA CYS A 83 -1.52 3.80 5.68
C CYS A 83 -2.01 2.41 6.09
N ALA A 84 -1.53 1.38 5.38
CA ALA A 84 -1.87 -0.01 5.64
C ALA A 84 -1.47 -0.50 7.04
N SER A 85 -0.49 0.15 7.70
CA SER A 85 -0.04 -0.25 9.04
C SER A 85 -1.14 -0.13 10.10
N CYS A 86 -2.05 0.83 9.92
CA CYS A 86 -3.16 1.09 10.83
C CYS A 86 -4.51 0.77 10.17
N HIS A 87 -4.69 1.14 8.90
CA HIS A 87 -5.96 0.97 8.20
C HIS A 87 -6.14 -0.41 7.56
N GLY A 88 -5.15 -1.30 7.71
CA GLY A 88 -5.19 -2.65 7.15
C GLY A 88 -4.97 -2.71 5.63
N PRO A 89 -4.82 -3.91 5.07
CA PRO A 89 -4.54 -4.07 3.64
C PRO A 89 -5.73 -3.73 2.73
N ASP A 90 -6.93 -3.69 3.29
CA ASP A 90 -8.20 -3.43 2.60
C ASP A 90 -8.83 -2.07 2.95
N GLY A 91 -8.16 -1.26 3.76
CA GLY A 91 -8.61 0.09 4.14
C GLY A 91 -9.71 0.14 5.19
N ARG A 92 -10.15 -1.00 5.73
CA ARG A 92 -11.30 -1.07 6.65
C ARG A 92 -10.99 -0.59 8.06
N GLY A 93 -9.70 -0.49 8.41
CA GLY A 93 -9.30 -0.09 9.75
C GLY A 93 -9.66 -1.12 10.82
N GLY A 94 -10.15 -0.62 11.94
CA GLY A 94 -10.54 -1.40 13.11
C GLY A 94 -9.53 -1.37 14.25
N LEU A 95 -9.72 -2.21 15.24
CA LEU A 95 -8.87 -2.28 16.42
C LEU A 95 -7.54 -2.99 16.12
N HIS A 96 -6.44 -2.29 16.31
CA HIS A 96 -5.10 -2.81 16.14
C HIS A 96 -4.30 -2.68 17.43
N SER A 97 -3.58 -3.73 17.82
CA SER A 97 -2.62 -3.68 18.91
C SER A 97 -1.25 -3.29 18.37
N MET A 98 -0.79 -2.10 18.71
CA MET A 98 0.52 -1.55 18.33
C MET A 98 1.52 -1.76 19.46
N GLY A 99 1.88 -3.01 19.79
CA GLY A 99 2.84 -3.34 20.84
C GLY A 99 2.58 -2.66 22.20
N MET A 100 3.25 -3.11 23.26
CA MET A 100 3.22 -2.48 24.60
C MET A 100 1.83 -2.02 25.10
N MET A 101 0.75 -2.74 24.73
CA MET A 101 -0.64 -2.51 25.14
C MET A 101 -1.33 -1.25 24.56
N GLN A 102 -0.74 -0.57 23.58
CA GLN A 102 -1.46 0.48 22.87
C GLN A 102 -2.45 -0.14 21.89
N VAL A 103 -3.71 0.14 22.06
CA VAL A 103 -4.79 -0.26 21.12
C VAL A 103 -5.22 0.98 20.37
N MET A 104 -5.20 0.90 19.04
CA MET A 104 -5.65 1.95 18.14
C MET A 104 -6.92 1.50 17.45
N ASP A 105 -7.86 2.42 17.27
CA ASP A 105 -9.07 2.22 16.47
C ASP A 105 -8.95 3.06 15.19
N ALA A 106 -8.42 2.45 14.14
CA ALA A 106 -8.26 3.12 12.86
C ALA A 106 -9.59 3.13 12.09
N LYS A 107 -9.93 4.27 11.49
CA LYS A 107 -11.16 4.41 10.70
C LYS A 107 -11.07 3.67 9.37
N ASP A 108 -12.24 3.29 8.84
CA ASP A 108 -12.39 2.82 7.45
C ASP A 108 -12.12 4.00 6.50
N ILE A 109 -11.11 3.85 5.63
CA ILE A 109 -10.68 4.89 4.69
C ILE A 109 -10.90 4.52 3.23
N ARG A 110 -11.71 3.50 2.95
CA ARG A 110 -12.15 3.21 1.59
C ARG A 110 -12.93 4.40 1.05
N TRP A 111 -12.65 4.78 -0.20
CA TRP A 111 -13.30 5.97 -0.77
C TRP A 111 -14.81 5.85 -0.79
N SER A 112 -15.36 4.66 -1.02
CA SER A 112 -16.80 4.38 -0.96
C SER A 112 -17.46 4.71 0.41
N VAL A 113 -16.65 4.76 1.47
CA VAL A 113 -17.12 5.16 2.82
C VAL A 113 -16.88 6.65 3.05
N LEU A 114 -15.75 7.17 2.54
CA LEU A 114 -15.33 8.56 2.75
C LEU A 114 -16.12 9.56 1.89
N GLU A 115 -16.52 9.21 0.67
CA GLU A 115 -17.09 10.15 -0.33
C GLU A 115 -18.34 10.90 0.11
N GLY A 116 -19.02 10.40 1.17
CA GLY A 116 -20.18 11.10 1.75
C GLY A 116 -19.81 12.37 2.53
N GLU A 117 -18.58 12.44 3.06
CA GLU A 117 -18.11 13.54 3.91
C GLU A 117 -16.84 14.20 3.38
N PHE A 118 -16.04 13.44 2.63
CA PHE A 118 -14.74 13.87 2.09
C PHE A 118 -14.83 14.16 0.59
N ASP A 119 -14.21 15.25 0.21
CA ASP A 119 -13.71 15.51 -1.13
C ASP A 119 -12.17 15.45 -1.14
N PRO A 120 -11.48 15.55 -2.30
CA PRO A 120 -10.02 15.49 -2.35
C PRO A 120 -9.32 16.53 -1.46
N GLU A 121 -9.89 17.73 -1.31
CA GLU A 121 -9.28 18.77 -0.48
C GLU A 121 -9.46 18.49 1.02
N LYS A 122 -10.64 18.05 1.45
CA LYS A 122 -10.84 17.62 2.83
C LYS A 122 -9.98 16.43 3.19
N PHE A 123 -9.81 15.49 2.25
CA PHE A 123 -8.89 14.36 2.44
C PHE A 123 -7.45 14.85 2.56
N ARG A 124 -7.03 15.82 1.76
CA ARG A 124 -5.73 16.46 1.89
C ARG A 124 -5.54 17.04 3.31
N LEU A 125 -6.48 17.83 3.78
CA LEU A 125 -6.43 18.44 5.12
C LEU A 125 -6.35 17.38 6.23
N ALA A 126 -7.12 16.30 6.12
CA ALA A 126 -7.08 15.20 7.08
C ALA A 126 -5.70 14.53 7.12
N VAL A 127 -5.12 14.26 5.95
CA VAL A 127 -3.83 13.56 5.83
C VAL A 127 -2.64 14.45 6.21
N THR A 128 -2.66 15.74 5.80
CA THR A 128 -1.51 16.64 6.00
C THR A 128 -1.59 17.46 7.29
N GLU A 129 -2.77 17.84 7.72
CA GLU A 129 -2.99 18.76 8.85
C GLU A 129 -3.76 18.09 10.00
N GLY A 130 -4.35 16.91 9.74
CA GLY A 130 -5.16 16.19 10.69
C GLY A 130 -6.49 16.85 10.98
N GLN A 131 -7.04 17.56 10.00
CA GLN A 131 -8.33 18.19 10.11
C GLN A 131 -9.42 17.30 9.54
N ASP A 132 -10.39 16.92 10.36
CA ASP A 132 -11.60 16.20 9.95
C ASP A 132 -12.53 17.11 9.14
N PRO A 133 -13.42 16.59 8.29
CA PRO A 133 -14.38 17.39 7.50
C PRO A 133 -15.25 18.37 8.30
N ASP A 134 -15.50 18.10 9.56
CA ASP A 134 -16.24 18.98 10.46
C ASP A 134 -15.38 20.08 11.12
N GLY A 135 -14.07 20.11 10.82
CA GLY A 135 -13.10 21.06 11.35
C GLY A 135 -12.46 20.65 12.68
N THR A 136 -12.83 19.50 13.25
CA THR A 136 -12.16 18.97 14.44
C THR A 136 -10.78 18.38 14.09
N LEU A 137 -9.93 18.19 15.10
CA LEU A 137 -8.62 17.58 14.90
C LEU A 137 -8.72 16.07 15.10
N LEU A 138 -8.16 15.33 14.15
CA LEU A 138 -7.94 13.89 14.26
C LEU A 138 -6.95 13.59 15.39
N ASN A 139 -7.08 12.40 15.97
CA ASN A 139 -6.15 11.91 16.98
C ASN A 139 -4.70 11.99 16.45
N THR A 140 -3.75 12.37 17.31
CA THR A 140 -2.33 12.47 17.01
C THR A 140 -1.68 11.11 16.71
N ASP A 141 -2.33 10.00 17.04
CA ASP A 141 -1.91 8.66 16.64
C ASP A 141 -1.96 8.47 15.12
N MET A 142 -2.82 9.21 14.41
CA MET A 142 -2.73 9.29 12.95
C MET A 142 -1.64 10.29 12.58
N PRO A 143 -0.60 9.87 11.84
CA PRO A 143 0.48 10.76 11.41
C PRO A 143 -0.02 11.90 10.50
N ARG A 144 0.69 13.03 10.55
CA ARG A 144 0.54 14.14 9.61
C ARG A 144 1.58 13.98 8.52
N TRP A 145 1.10 13.69 7.31
CA TRP A 145 1.96 13.33 6.19
C TRP A 145 2.38 14.56 5.38
N ASN A 146 3.65 14.67 5.10
CA ASN A 146 4.16 15.58 4.08
C ASN A 146 4.23 14.81 2.76
N ILE A 147 3.22 14.98 1.92
CA ILE A 147 3.02 14.30 0.66
C ILE A 147 2.68 15.29 -0.44
N GLY A 148 3.27 15.14 -1.61
CA GLY A 148 2.99 16.00 -2.76
C GLY A 148 1.59 15.78 -3.34
N SER A 149 1.07 16.78 -4.04
CA SER A 149 -0.29 16.76 -4.63
C SER A 149 -0.52 15.58 -5.57
N ASP A 150 0.47 15.27 -6.42
CA ASP A 150 0.35 14.19 -7.41
C ASP A 150 0.35 12.81 -6.74
N ASP A 151 1.17 12.64 -5.70
CA ASP A 151 1.22 11.41 -4.91
C ASP A 151 -0.05 11.23 -4.09
N LEU A 152 -0.61 12.33 -3.57
CA LEU A 152 -1.89 12.31 -2.87
C LEU A 152 -3.05 11.95 -3.81
N ALA A 153 -3.06 12.48 -5.03
CA ALA A 153 -4.05 12.12 -6.03
C ALA A 153 -4.00 10.62 -6.38
N ASP A 154 -2.80 10.08 -6.59
CA ASP A 154 -2.61 8.65 -6.82
C ASP A 154 -3.09 7.80 -5.62
N LEU A 155 -2.83 8.25 -4.39
CA LEU A 155 -3.32 7.59 -3.19
C LEU A 155 -4.85 7.57 -3.15
N ILE A 156 -5.52 8.70 -3.44
CA ILE A 156 -6.99 8.77 -3.51
C ILE A 156 -7.52 7.80 -4.57
N ASP A 157 -6.90 7.77 -5.74
CA ASP A 157 -7.31 6.87 -6.82
C ASP A 157 -7.15 5.40 -6.41
N TYR A 158 -6.11 5.06 -5.66
CA TYR A 158 -5.98 3.72 -5.09
C TYR A 158 -7.09 3.42 -4.07
N LEU A 159 -7.42 4.34 -3.15
CA LEU A 159 -8.49 4.16 -2.15
C LEU A 159 -9.86 3.91 -2.81
N LYS A 160 -10.11 4.47 -4.00
CA LYS A 160 -11.32 4.19 -4.81
C LYS A 160 -11.37 2.76 -5.34
N THR A 161 -10.24 2.06 -5.42
CA THR A 161 -10.20 0.65 -5.88
C THR A 161 -10.44 -0.35 -4.77
N LEU A 162 -10.37 0.08 -3.50
CA LEU A 162 -10.58 -0.80 -2.36
C LEU A 162 -12.05 -1.24 -2.24
N PRO A 163 -12.30 -2.56 -1.98
CA PRO A 163 -13.63 -3.18 -2.02
C PRO A 163 -14.54 -2.81 -0.84
#